data_b8dd2bacdaf8800049fbda563571142c
#
_entry.id   b8dd2bacdaf8800049fbda563571142c
#
_cell.length_a   1.000
_cell.length_b   1.000
_cell.length_c   1.000
_cell.angle_alpha   90.00
_cell.angle_beta   90.00
_cell.angle_gamma   90.00
#
_symmetry.space_group_name_H-M   'P 1'
#
loop_
_entity.id
_entity.type
_entity.pdbx_description
1 polymer ?
#
loop_
_entity_poly.entity_id
_entity_poly.type
_entity_poly.pdbx_seq_one_letter_code
_entity_poly.pdbx_strand_id
1 'polypeptide(L)'
;NIYVVNAKQFSRSFVNKIIESKKLGMKSGKIIALGLLALLPIAMKAQEAQEIEKLNARIDSLSQETTTLDKIVRKLSKFKVSAYIQGQFQYGQEDATLKVGDKNEHEDKGFNRFGIRRGRLKFEYNDGIGTGAVQIEANDKGVSFRDLYIGIKDPWTKRCQLMAGVFNRPFGHEIGYSTSGLESPERATIIQYFFPDERDIGAML
;
A
#
# COMPACT_ATOMS: atom_id res chain seq x y z
N ASN A 1 23.29 2.14 34.62
CA ASN A 1 24.45 2.21 35.52
C ASN A 1 25.61 1.48 34.87
N ILE A 2 26.40 2.19 34.09
CA ILE A 2 27.64 1.71 33.52
C ILE A 2 28.67 1.72 34.64
N TYR A 3 29.07 0.55 35.11
CA TYR A 3 30.22 0.41 36.01
C TYR A 3 31.49 0.68 35.19
N VAL A 4 31.93 1.94 35.22
CA VAL A 4 33.29 2.27 34.78
C VAL A 4 34.23 1.69 35.82
N VAL A 5 34.71 0.48 35.58
CA VAL A 5 35.80 -0.09 36.38
C VAL A 5 37.03 0.78 36.15
N ASN A 6 37.39 1.50 37.15
CA ASN A 6 38.51 2.45 37.11
C ASN A 6 39.80 1.68 36.78
N ALA A 7 40.32 1.82 35.57
CA ALA A 7 41.52 1.11 35.09
C ALA A 7 42.72 1.24 36.06
N LYS A 8 42.78 2.31 36.81
CA LYS A 8 43.77 2.52 37.88
C LYS A 8 43.60 1.54 39.06
N GLN A 9 42.37 1.19 39.42
CA GLN A 9 42.11 0.29 40.54
C GLN A 9 42.39 -1.15 40.15
N PHE A 10 42.14 -1.52 38.91
CA PHE A 10 42.48 -2.81 38.33
C PHE A 10 43.99 -3.01 38.21
N SER A 11 44.70 -1.98 37.72
CA SER A 11 46.15 -1.98 37.59
C SER A 11 46.84 -2.19 38.94
N ARG A 12 46.39 -1.50 40.01
CA ARG A 12 46.94 -1.67 41.34
C ARG A 12 46.68 -3.05 41.92
N SER A 13 45.50 -3.61 41.76
CA SER A 13 45.15 -4.95 42.21
C SER A 13 45.98 -6.00 41.46
N PHE A 14 46.23 -5.84 40.18
CA PHE A 14 47.01 -6.76 39.36
C PHE A 14 48.50 -6.71 39.73
N VAL A 15 49.07 -5.53 39.93
CA VAL A 15 50.44 -5.38 40.38
C VAL A 15 50.67 -5.96 41.77
N ASN A 16 49.77 -5.80 42.72
CA ASN A 16 49.85 -6.38 44.03
C ASN A 16 49.80 -7.93 43.98
N LYS A 17 48.95 -8.53 43.12
CA LYS A 17 48.92 -10.00 42.93
C LYS A 17 50.20 -10.57 42.31
N ILE A 18 50.84 -9.80 41.40
CA ILE A 18 52.15 -10.16 40.85
C ILE A 18 53.24 -10.11 41.91
N ILE A 19 53.24 -9.11 42.79
CA ILE A 19 54.18 -8.99 43.87
C ILE A 19 54.03 -10.12 44.91
N GLU A 20 52.81 -10.47 45.28
CA GLU A 20 52.52 -11.62 46.14
C GLU A 20 52.97 -12.95 45.55
N SER A 21 52.71 -13.15 44.22
CA SER A 21 53.12 -14.41 43.55
C SER A 21 54.64 -14.56 43.42
N LYS A 22 55.39 -13.45 43.32
CA LYS A 22 56.85 -13.47 43.40
C LYS A 22 57.34 -13.81 44.78
N LYS A 23 56.69 -13.37 45.88
CA LYS A 23 56.99 -13.73 47.25
C LYS A 23 56.76 -15.26 47.51
N LEU A 24 55.83 -15.89 46.80
CA LEU A 24 55.52 -17.30 46.92
C LEU A 24 56.42 -18.23 46.07
N GLY A 25 57.46 -17.73 45.42
CA GLY A 25 58.44 -18.54 44.70
C GLY A 25 57.92 -19.25 43.42
N MET A 26 56.86 -18.74 42.86
CA MET A 26 56.24 -19.33 41.65
C MET A 26 57.10 -19.10 40.40
N LYS A 27 57.30 -20.12 39.59
CA LYS A 27 58.04 -20.01 38.31
C LYS A 27 57.37 -19.05 37.37
N SER A 28 58.11 -18.23 36.65
CA SER A 28 57.71 -17.13 35.78
C SER A 28 56.57 -17.52 34.78
N GLY A 29 56.56 -18.78 34.28
CA GLY A 29 55.49 -19.26 33.39
C GLY A 29 54.10 -19.35 34.03
N LYS A 30 54.00 -19.64 35.35
CA LYS A 30 52.71 -19.69 36.04
C LYS A 30 52.12 -18.31 36.32
N ILE A 31 52.96 -17.28 36.46
CA ILE A 31 52.54 -15.91 36.63
C ILE A 31 51.95 -15.33 35.32
N ILE A 32 52.55 -15.70 34.19
CA ILE A 32 52.06 -15.31 32.86
C ILE A 32 50.71 -16.00 32.58
N ALA A 33 50.58 -17.27 32.91
CA ALA A 33 49.32 -18.01 32.72
C ALA A 33 48.17 -17.44 33.57
N LEU A 34 48.46 -17.05 34.82
CA LEU A 34 47.46 -16.43 35.73
C LEU A 34 47.03 -15.01 35.19
N GLY A 35 47.95 -14.28 34.61
CA GLY A 35 47.70 -12.99 34.02
C GLY A 35 46.81 -13.07 32.73
N LEU A 36 47.08 -14.08 31.89
CA LEU A 36 46.27 -14.37 30.70
C LEU A 36 44.85 -14.83 31.09
N LEU A 37 44.70 -15.65 32.11
CA LEU A 37 43.41 -16.12 32.59
C LEU A 37 42.55 -14.99 33.17
N ALA A 38 43.15 -13.96 33.77
CA ALA A 38 42.47 -12.80 34.31
C ALA A 38 42.01 -11.78 33.23
N LEU A 39 42.60 -11.83 32.05
CA LEU A 39 42.22 -10.96 30.92
C LEU A 39 41.07 -11.51 30.07
N LEU A 40 40.84 -12.82 30.06
CA LEU A 40 39.77 -13.50 29.33
C LEU A 40 38.36 -12.89 29.59
N PRO A 41 37.91 -12.70 30.83
CA PRO A 41 36.57 -12.15 31.08
C PRO A 41 36.41 -10.67 30.65
N ILE A 42 37.54 -9.96 30.59
CA ILE A 42 37.51 -8.56 30.12
C ILE A 42 37.38 -8.50 28.59
N ALA A 43 38.06 -9.38 27.89
CA ALA A 43 37.95 -9.50 26.44
C ALA A 43 36.55 -9.97 26.00
N MET A 44 35.97 -10.95 26.73
CA MET A 44 34.58 -11.39 26.48
C MET A 44 33.57 -10.26 26.70
N LYS A 45 33.67 -9.49 27.77
CA LYS A 45 32.77 -8.32 27.99
C LYS A 45 32.95 -7.23 26.96
N ALA A 46 34.14 -7.01 26.45
CA ALA A 46 34.37 -6.04 25.39
C ALA A 46 33.72 -6.51 24.06
N GLN A 47 33.73 -7.80 23.78
CA GLN A 47 33.11 -8.40 22.62
C GLN A 47 31.57 -8.33 22.70
N GLU A 48 31.01 -8.66 23.86
CA GLU A 48 29.57 -8.51 24.12
C GLU A 48 29.11 -7.05 23.99
N ALA A 49 29.90 -6.08 24.48
CA ALA A 49 29.57 -4.67 24.34
C ALA A 49 29.57 -4.19 22.88
N GLN A 50 30.50 -4.65 22.07
CA GLN A 50 30.53 -4.34 20.63
C GLN A 50 29.37 -4.98 19.89
N GLU A 51 28.96 -6.18 20.27
CA GLU A 51 27.82 -6.86 19.67
C GLU A 51 26.50 -6.15 20.00
N ILE A 52 26.33 -5.71 21.25
CA ILE A 52 25.19 -4.89 21.69
C ILE A 52 25.14 -3.55 20.94
N GLU A 53 26.26 -2.90 20.75
CA GLU A 53 26.35 -1.62 20.02
C GLU A 53 25.95 -1.83 18.53
N LYS A 54 26.42 -2.90 17.90
CA LYS A 54 26.01 -3.27 16.54
C LYS A 54 24.52 -3.59 16.44
N LEU A 55 23.98 -4.29 17.42
CA LEU A 55 22.55 -4.60 17.49
C LEU A 55 21.72 -3.33 17.65
N ASN A 56 22.12 -2.43 18.53
CA ASN A 56 21.43 -1.14 18.71
C ASN A 56 21.48 -0.31 17.43
N ALA A 57 22.62 -0.20 16.76
CA ALA A 57 22.75 0.50 15.49
C ALA A 57 21.83 -0.11 14.40
N ARG A 58 21.67 -1.44 14.38
CA ARG A 58 20.72 -2.12 13.50
C ARG A 58 19.26 -1.84 13.86
N ILE A 59 18.93 -1.83 15.13
CA ILE A 59 17.59 -1.47 15.62
C ILE A 59 17.25 -0.04 15.21
N ASP A 60 18.18 0.90 15.38
CA ASP A 60 17.99 2.29 15.00
C ASP A 60 17.79 2.45 13.48
N SER A 61 18.58 1.74 12.67
CA SER A 61 18.42 1.77 11.21
C SER A 61 17.07 1.18 10.76
N LEU A 62 16.65 0.05 11.34
CA LEU A 62 15.35 -0.56 11.06
C LEU A 62 14.19 0.34 11.52
N SER A 63 14.34 1.01 12.64
CA SER A 63 13.35 1.99 13.13
C SER A 63 13.19 3.16 12.16
N GLN A 64 14.28 3.68 11.61
CA GLN A 64 14.24 4.74 10.60
C GLN A 64 13.61 4.27 9.29
N GLU A 65 13.94 3.07 8.82
CA GLU A 65 13.31 2.46 7.64
C GLU A 65 11.81 2.29 7.85
N THR A 66 11.40 1.76 9.00
CA THR A 66 9.98 1.57 9.34
C THR A 66 9.22 2.89 9.36
N THR A 67 9.79 3.95 9.97
CA THR A 67 9.15 5.27 9.98
C THR A 67 9.05 5.88 8.58
N THR A 68 10.00 5.61 7.71
CA THR A 68 9.97 6.07 6.31
C THR A 68 8.92 5.31 5.51
N LEU A 69 8.85 3.99 5.67
CA LEU A 69 7.82 3.15 5.07
C LEU A 69 6.42 3.56 5.52
N ASP A 70 6.22 3.81 6.80
CA ASP A 70 4.94 4.29 7.34
C ASP A 70 4.50 5.61 6.68
N LYS A 71 5.43 6.55 6.47
CA LYS A 71 5.11 7.80 5.77
C LYS A 71 4.69 7.57 4.32
N ILE A 72 5.37 6.64 3.62
CA ILE A 72 5.04 6.28 2.24
C ILE A 72 3.67 5.59 2.18
N VAL A 73 3.45 4.60 3.05
CA VAL A 73 2.17 3.86 3.12
C VAL A 73 1.01 4.80 3.42
N ARG A 74 1.16 5.74 4.36
CA ARG A 74 0.13 6.76 4.66
C ARG A 74 -0.15 7.70 3.47
N LYS A 75 0.83 8.00 2.64
CA LYS A 75 0.60 8.76 1.41
C LYS A 75 -0.12 7.92 0.36
N LEU A 76 0.31 6.68 0.17
CA LEU A 76 -0.28 5.75 -0.80
C LEU A 76 -1.69 5.32 -0.41
N SER A 77 -2.01 5.21 0.88
CA SER A 77 -3.35 4.84 1.36
C SER A 77 -4.45 5.86 1.00
N LYS A 78 -4.05 7.09 0.61
CA LYS A 78 -4.98 8.10 0.06
C LYS A 78 -5.39 7.80 -1.37
N PHE A 79 -4.64 6.96 -2.07
CA PHE A 79 -4.92 6.55 -3.44
C PHE A 79 -5.47 5.12 -3.46
N LYS A 80 -6.54 4.93 -4.21
CA LYS A 80 -7.09 3.61 -4.50
C LYS A 80 -7.12 3.43 -6.01
N VAL A 81 -6.56 2.32 -6.46
CA VAL A 81 -6.60 1.92 -7.86
C VAL A 81 -7.44 0.66 -7.96
N SER A 82 -8.40 0.65 -8.86
CA SER A 82 -9.22 -0.51 -9.16
C SER A 82 -9.34 -0.72 -10.66
N ALA A 83 -9.31 -1.97 -11.09
CA ALA A 83 -9.44 -2.31 -12.49
C ALA A 83 -10.23 -3.61 -12.64
N TYR A 84 -10.96 -3.74 -13.74
CA TYR A 84 -11.55 -4.99 -14.17
C TYR A 84 -11.69 -5.04 -15.69
N ILE A 85 -11.72 -6.25 -16.22
CA ILE A 85 -11.97 -6.52 -17.65
C ILE A 85 -13.12 -7.52 -17.72
N GLN A 86 -14.08 -7.22 -18.58
CA GLN A 86 -15.23 -8.07 -18.88
C GLN A 86 -15.12 -8.54 -20.32
N GLY A 87 -14.79 -9.82 -20.50
CA GLY A 87 -14.90 -10.50 -21.78
C GLY A 87 -16.30 -11.05 -21.97
N GLN A 88 -16.76 -11.11 -23.22
CA GLN A 88 -18.04 -11.74 -23.54
C GLN A 88 -17.94 -12.56 -24.80
N PHE A 89 -18.77 -13.59 -24.86
CA PHE A 89 -19.09 -14.36 -26.04
C PHE A 89 -20.53 -14.07 -26.43
N GLN A 90 -20.77 -13.82 -27.71
CA GLN A 90 -22.10 -13.57 -28.24
C GLN A 90 -22.39 -14.51 -29.39
N TYR A 91 -23.57 -15.09 -29.37
CA TYR A 91 -24.15 -15.83 -30.46
C TYR A 91 -25.51 -15.22 -30.78
N GLY A 92 -25.73 -14.84 -32.00
CA GLY A 92 -26.97 -14.27 -32.49
C GLY A 92 -27.45 -14.97 -33.75
N GLN A 93 -28.76 -15.15 -33.87
CA GLN A 93 -29.41 -15.55 -35.08
C GLN A 93 -29.56 -14.36 -36.05
N GLU A 94 -30.14 -14.60 -37.22
CA GLU A 94 -30.49 -13.55 -38.17
C GLU A 94 -31.36 -12.49 -37.48
N ASP A 95 -31.15 -11.23 -37.81
CA ASP A 95 -31.84 -10.05 -37.24
C ASP A 95 -31.67 -9.89 -35.73
N ALA A 96 -30.68 -10.51 -35.14
CA ALA A 96 -30.38 -10.33 -33.73
C ALA A 96 -29.66 -8.99 -33.49
N THR A 97 -29.95 -8.35 -32.33
CA THR A 97 -29.27 -7.14 -31.93
C THR A 97 -27.87 -7.45 -31.39
N LEU A 98 -26.87 -6.66 -31.76
CA LEU A 98 -25.49 -6.76 -31.23
C LEU A 98 -25.38 -6.48 -29.74
N LYS A 99 -26.34 -5.74 -29.23
CA LYS A 99 -26.40 -5.31 -27.84
C LYS A 99 -27.79 -5.60 -27.30
N VAL A 100 -27.88 -6.25 -26.17
CA VAL A 100 -29.17 -6.58 -25.55
C VAL A 100 -29.97 -5.29 -25.34
N GLY A 101 -31.16 -5.21 -25.97
CA GLY A 101 -32.05 -4.08 -25.87
C GLY A 101 -31.74 -2.90 -26.79
N ASP A 102 -30.71 -2.97 -27.64
CA ASP A 102 -30.44 -1.97 -28.64
C ASP A 102 -31.29 -2.22 -29.91
N LYS A 103 -32.12 -1.24 -30.27
CA LYS A 103 -33.01 -1.33 -31.43
C LYS A 103 -32.34 -0.91 -32.75
N ASN A 104 -31.14 -0.35 -32.68
CA ASN A 104 -30.52 0.33 -33.81
C ASN A 104 -29.35 -0.44 -34.43
N GLU A 105 -28.86 -1.50 -33.79
CA GLU A 105 -27.73 -2.28 -34.26
C GLU A 105 -28.20 -3.73 -34.51
N HIS A 106 -28.82 -3.98 -35.66
CA HIS A 106 -29.19 -5.32 -36.10
C HIS A 106 -28.14 -5.88 -37.06
N GLU A 107 -27.89 -7.16 -36.99
CA GLU A 107 -27.08 -7.89 -37.96
C GLU A 107 -28.00 -8.69 -38.86
N ASP A 108 -27.93 -8.46 -40.16
CA ASP A 108 -28.73 -9.16 -41.17
C ASP A 108 -28.44 -10.67 -41.23
N LYS A 109 -27.25 -11.05 -40.78
CA LYS A 109 -26.82 -12.45 -40.71
C LYS A 109 -26.50 -12.83 -39.28
N GLY A 110 -26.74 -14.10 -38.94
CA GLY A 110 -26.34 -14.64 -37.66
C GLY A 110 -24.84 -14.45 -37.38
N PHE A 111 -24.48 -14.16 -36.16
CA PHE A 111 -23.10 -13.89 -35.76
C PHE A 111 -22.64 -14.73 -34.56
N ASN A 112 -21.35 -14.97 -34.53
CA ASN A 112 -20.67 -15.67 -33.46
C ASN A 112 -19.35 -14.91 -33.17
N ARG A 113 -19.22 -14.27 -32.02
CA ARG A 113 -18.04 -13.45 -31.73
C ARG A 113 -17.62 -13.49 -30.27
N PHE A 114 -16.31 -13.35 -30.08
CA PHE A 114 -15.73 -12.99 -28.80
C PHE A 114 -15.36 -11.50 -28.80
N GLY A 115 -15.52 -10.84 -27.67
CA GLY A 115 -15.14 -9.44 -27.56
C GLY A 115 -14.86 -9.03 -26.10
N ILE A 116 -14.21 -7.91 -25.97
CA ILE A 116 -14.07 -7.24 -24.69
C ILE A 116 -15.23 -6.26 -24.55
N ARG A 117 -16.18 -6.58 -23.68
CA ARG A 117 -17.34 -5.73 -23.46
C ARG A 117 -16.95 -4.41 -22.81
N ARG A 118 -16.06 -4.47 -21.82
CA ARG A 118 -15.48 -3.30 -21.14
C ARG A 118 -14.23 -3.67 -20.38
N GLY A 119 -13.25 -2.77 -20.42
CA GLY A 119 -12.12 -2.73 -19.52
C GLY A 119 -12.16 -1.41 -18.77
N ARG A 120 -12.12 -1.41 -17.44
CA ARG A 120 -12.16 -0.19 -16.64
C ARG A 120 -10.96 -0.10 -15.73
N LEU A 121 -10.41 1.11 -15.65
CA LEU A 121 -9.35 1.48 -14.73
C LEU A 121 -9.80 2.75 -14.00
N LYS A 122 -9.85 2.68 -12.68
CA LYS A 122 -10.29 3.78 -11.82
C LYS A 122 -9.20 4.13 -10.81
N PHE A 123 -8.86 5.39 -10.76
CA PHE A 123 -8.02 6.02 -9.75
C PHE A 123 -8.90 6.87 -8.85
N GLU A 124 -8.81 6.67 -7.56
CA GLU A 124 -9.53 7.45 -6.55
C GLU A 124 -8.53 8.06 -5.58
N TYR A 125 -8.71 9.31 -5.24
CA TYR A 125 -7.97 10.01 -4.21
C TYR A 125 -8.90 10.43 -3.09
N ASN A 126 -8.49 10.20 -1.84
CA ASN A 126 -9.24 10.61 -0.66
C ASN A 126 -8.29 10.87 0.51
N ASP A 127 -8.18 12.11 0.95
CA ASP A 127 -7.39 12.49 2.12
C ASP A 127 -8.25 12.89 3.33
N GLY A 128 -9.55 12.66 3.23
CA GLY A 128 -10.53 13.00 4.27
C GLY A 128 -11.23 14.33 4.03
N ILE A 129 -10.60 15.30 3.39
CA ILE A 129 -11.19 16.59 2.97
C ILE A 129 -11.32 16.64 1.46
N GLY A 130 -10.21 16.44 0.74
CA GLY A 130 -10.20 16.40 -0.72
C GLY A 130 -10.54 14.99 -1.22
N THR A 131 -11.36 14.93 -2.25
CA THR A 131 -11.69 13.69 -2.97
C THR A 131 -11.58 13.91 -4.46
N GLY A 132 -11.28 12.89 -5.20
CA GLY A 132 -11.27 12.93 -6.65
C GLY A 132 -11.26 11.54 -7.24
N ALA A 133 -11.77 11.43 -8.45
CA ALA A 133 -11.71 10.17 -9.20
C ALA A 133 -11.49 10.44 -10.68
N VAL A 134 -10.73 9.54 -11.28
CA VAL A 134 -10.56 9.45 -12.75
C VAL A 134 -10.83 8.00 -13.12
N GLN A 135 -11.81 7.77 -13.97
CA GLN A 135 -12.14 6.44 -14.50
C GLN A 135 -12.09 6.45 -16.02
N ILE A 136 -11.36 5.50 -16.56
CA ILE A 136 -11.20 5.25 -17.99
C ILE A 136 -11.90 3.94 -18.32
N GLU A 137 -12.65 3.93 -19.40
CA GLU A 137 -13.24 2.72 -19.98
C GLU A 137 -12.68 2.50 -21.38
N ALA A 138 -12.22 1.29 -21.62
CA ALA A 138 -11.82 0.80 -22.94
C ALA A 138 -12.77 -0.32 -23.38
N ASN A 139 -13.25 -0.25 -24.60
CA ASN A 139 -14.08 -1.26 -25.23
C ASN A 139 -13.71 -1.40 -26.73
N ASP A 140 -14.44 -2.21 -27.46
CA ASP A 140 -14.27 -2.41 -28.90
C ASP A 140 -14.48 -1.15 -29.75
N LYS A 141 -15.20 -0.15 -29.23
CA LYS A 141 -15.46 1.14 -29.89
C LYS A 141 -14.39 2.20 -29.61
N GLY A 142 -13.55 2.01 -28.59
CA GLY A 142 -12.48 2.94 -28.23
C GLY A 142 -12.30 3.13 -26.74
N VAL A 143 -11.65 4.24 -26.40
CA VAL A 143 -11.34 4.62 -25.00
C VAL A 143 -12.12 5.88 -24.65
N SER A 144 -12.80 5.90 -23.52
CA SER A 144 -13.56 7.04 -23.03
C SER A 144 -13.34 7.28 -21.54
N PHE A 145 -13.48 8.53 -21.13
CA PHE A 145 -13.55 8.88 -19.70
C PHE A 145 -14.97 8.62 -19.20
N ARG A 146 -15.05 8.03 -18.00
CA ARG A 146 -16.34 7.80 -17.33
C ARG A 146 -16.49 8.75 -16.16
N ASP A 147 -15.78 8.55 -15.07
CA ASP A 147 -15.79 9.45 -13.94
C ASP A 147 -14.58 10.37 -14.04
N LEU A 148 -14.79 11.67 -13.91
CA LEU A 148 -13.73 12.66 -13.86
C LEU A 148 -14.23 13.82 -12.99
N TYR A 149 -14.02 13.73 -11.69
CA TYR A 149 -14.50 14.73 -10.76
C TYR A 149 -13.51 15.00 -9.63
N ILE A 150 -13.65 16.17 -9.05
CA ILE A 150 -13.03 16.57 -7.81
C ILE A 150 -14.10 16.92 -6.78
N GLY A 151 -13.81 16.77 -5.51
CA GLY A 151 -14.74 17.10 -4.44
C GLY A 151 -14.03 17.56 -3.19
N ILE A 152 -14.72 18.37 -2.41
CA ILE A 152 -14.27 18.87 -1.13
C ILE A 152 -15.34 18.55 -0.09
N LYS A 153 -14.95 17.90 0.98
CA LYS A 153 -15.82 17.61 2.14
C LYS A 153 -15.67 18.71 3.17
N ASP A 154 -16.77 19.01 3.86
CA ASP A 154 -16.74 19.88 5.02
C ASP A 154 -15.72 19.37 6.06
N PRO A 155 -14.73 20.19 6.44
CA PRO A 155 -13.66 19.78 7.36
C PRO A 155 -14.15 19.54 8.78
N TRP A 156 -15.27 20.15 9.20
CA TRP A 156 -15.80 20.07 10.57
C TRP A 156 -16.74 18.88 10.76
N THR A 157 -17.84 18.85 10.02
CA THR A 157 -18.88 17.82 10.21
C THR A 157 -18.68 16.61 9.30
N LYS A 158 -17.98 16.78 8.16
CA LYS A 158 -17.80 15.78 7.10
C LYS A 158 -19.12 15.23 6.54
N ARG A 159 -20.21 15.94 6.75
CA ARG A 159 -21.56 15.53 6.30
C ARG A 159 -21.91 16.06 4.93
N CYS A 160 -21.34 17.21 4.56
CA CYS A 160 -21.54 17.84 3.26
C CYS A 160 -20.31 17.63 2.39
N GLN A 161 -20.53 17.38 1.11
CA GLN A 161 -19.49 17.28 0.10
C GLN A 161 -19.92 18.00 -1.16
N LEU A 162 -19.13 18.99 -1.58
CA LEU A 162 -19.26 19.61 -2.87
C LEU A 162 -18.44 18.83 -3.88
N MET A 163 -19.06 18.37 -4.95
CA MET A 163 -18.37 17.70 -6.07
C MET A 163 -18.61 18.45 -7.35
N ALA A 164 -17.62 18.49 -8.24
CA ALA A 164 -17.72 19.10 -9.56
C ALA A 164 -16.97 18.25 -10.60
N GLY A 165 -17.56 18.08 -11.77
CA GLY A 165 -16.99 17.30 -12.86
C GLY A 165 -18.01 16.39 -13.54
N VAL A 166 -17.52 15.27 -14.08
CA VAL A 166 -18.32 14.21 -14.70
C VAL A 166 -18.49 13.07 -13.69
N PHE A 167 -19.71 12.77 -13.34
CA PHE A 167 -20.05 11.69 -12.41
C PHE A 167 -21.42 11.08 -12.71
N ASN A 168 -21.72 9.95 -12.08
CA ASN A 168 -23.03 9.32 -12.21
C ASN A 168 -24.15 10.28 -11.79
N ARG A 169 -25.22 10.33 -12.56
CA ARG A 169 -26.44 11.05 -12.17
C ARG A 169 -26.95 10.48 -10.84
N PRO A 170 -27.26 11.29 -9.84
CA PRO A 170 -27.72 10.83 -8.52
C PRO A 170 -29.22 10.46 -8.59
N PHE A 171 -29.59 9.59 -9.52
CA PHE A 171 -30.97 9.18 -9.73
C PHE A 171 -31.08 7.69 -9.97
N GLY A 172 -32.02 7.06 -9.24
CA GLY A 172 -32.30 5.63 -9.37
C GLY A 172 -31.25 4.73 -8.76
N HIS A 173 -31.64 3.54 -8.37
CA HIS A 173 -30.77 2.57 -7.73
C HIS A 173 -29.71 1.99 -8.70
N GLU A 174 -30.15 1.67 -9.92
CA GLU A 174 -29.32 0.93 -10.87
C GLU A 174 -28.16 1.76 -11.42
N ILE A 175 -28.32 3.10 -11.54
CA ILE A 175 -27.23 3.98 -12.00
C ILE A 175 -26.09 4.03 -10.99
N GLY A 176 -26.42 4.04 -9.69
CA GLY A 176 -25.44 4.01 -8.60
C GLY A 176 -24.74 2.66 -8.44
N TYR A 177 -25.28 1.61 -9.04
CA TYR A 177 -24.73 0.26 -8.90
C TYR A 177 -23.52 0.04 -9.82
N SER A 178 -22.49 -0.60 -9.28
CA SER A 178 -21.29 -0.90 -10.06
C SER A 178 -21.60 -1.90 -11.17
N THR A 179 -21.16 -1.59 -12.39
CA THR A 179 -21.33 -2.51 -13.52
C THR A 179 -20.55 -3.83 -13.40
N SER A 180 -19.58 -3.90 -12.48
CA SER A 180 -18.89 -5.15 -12.14
C SER A 180 -19.73 -6.11 -11.30
N GLY A 181 -20.77 -5.58 -10.65
CA GLY A 181 -21.68 -6.35 -9.81
C GLY A 181 -23.07 -6.54 -10.41
N LEU A 182 -23.30 -6.10 -11.66
CA LEU A 182 -24.56 -6.34 -12.34
C LEU A 182 -24.72 -7.83 -12.67
N GLU A 183 -25.92 -8.34 -12.46
CA GLU A 183 -26.30 -9.71 -12.81
C GLU A 183 -26.43 -9.91 -14.32
N SER A 184 -26.78 -8.82 -15.04
CA SER A 184 -26.83 -8.80 -16.52
C SER A 184 -25.63 -8.00 -17.07
N PRO A 185 -25.09 -8.37 -18.24
CA PRO A 185 -24.06 -7.59 -18.93
C PRO A 185 -24.46 -6.14 -19.21
N GLU A 186 -25.75 -5.90 -19.39
CA GLU A 186 -26.32 -4.58 -19.68
C GLU A 186 -27.33 -4.17 -18.60
N ARG A 187 -27.48 -2.86 -18.43
CA ARG A 187 -28.52 -2.28 -17.59
C ARG A 187 -29.91 -2.46 -18.24
N ALA A 188 -30.94 -2.38 -17.44
CA ALA A 188 -32.31 -2.45 -17.93
C ALA A 188 -32.57 -1.42 -19.05
N THR A 189 -33.28 -1.81 -20.08
CA THR A 189 -33.57 -0.97 -21.27
C THR A 189 -34.19 0.36 -20.89
N ILE A 190 -35.04 0.39 -19.88
CA ILE A 190 -35.66 1.63 -19.38
C ILE A 190 -34.61 2.63 -18.87
N ILE A 191 -33.56 2.13 -18.20
CA ILE A 191 -32.48 2.99 -17.68
C ILE A 191 -31.64 3.53 -18.86
N GLN A 192 -31.34 2.69 -19.85
CA GLN A 192 -30.61 3.12 -21.04
C GLN A 192 -31.39 4.17 -21.86
N TYR A 193 -32.71 4.09 -21.85
CA TYR A 193 -33.56 5.03 -22.57
C TYR A 193 -33.66 6.40 -21.86
N PHE A 194 -33.87 6.43 -20.55
CA PHE A 194 -34.01 7.67 -19.78
C PHE A 194 -32.68 8.31 -19.41
N PHE A 195 -31.62 7.52 -19.29
CA PHE A 195 -30.31 7.99 -18.85
C PHE A 195 -29.20 7.46 -19.79
N PRO A 196 -29.21 7.88 -21.06
CA PRO A 196 -28.13 7.55 -21.98
C PRO A 196 -26.80 8.03 -21.37
N ASP A 197 -25.77 7.20 -21.48
CA ASP A 197 -24.43 7.42 -20.92
C ASP A 197 -24.30 7.45 -19.40
N GLU A 198 -25.40 7.45 -18.64
CA GLU A 198 -25.46 7.36 -17.16
C GLU A 198 -24.79 8.55 -16.42
N ARG A 199 -24.05 9.39 -17.10
CA ARG A 199 -23.20 10.42 -16.51
C ARG A 199 -23.54 11.81 -17.06
N ASP A 200 -23.25 12.82 -16.22
CA ASP A 200 -23.40 14.22 -16.60
C ASP A 200 -22.26 15.06 -16.05
N ILE A 201 -22.05 16.20 -16.69
CA ILE A 201 -21.16 17.26 -16.20
C ILE A 201 -21.98 18.16 -15.30
N GLY A 202 -21.51 18.38 -14.08
CA GLY A 202 -22.21 19.24 -13.15
C GLY A 202 -21.47 19.45 -11.84
N ALA A 203 -22.20 20.08 -10.92
CA ALA A 203 -21.82 20.22 -9.53
C ALA A 203 -22.93 19.69 -8.63
N MET A 204 -22.58 19.05 -7.54
CA MET A 204 -23.51 18.45 -6.59
C MET A 204 -23.02 18.74 -5.17
N LEU A 205 -23.95 19.07 -4.28
CA LEU A 205 -23.75 19.23 -2.84
C LEU A 205 -24.43 18.11 -2.09
#